data_445a2efdabb545c478d7c100f74b474b
#
_entry.id   445a2efdabb545c478d7c100f74b474b
#
_cell.length_a   1.000
_cell.length_b   1.000
_cell.length_c   1.000
_cell.angle_alpha   90.00
_cell.angle_beta   90.00
_cell.angle_gamma   90.00
#
_symmetry.space_group_name_H-M   'P 1'
#
loop_
_entity.id
_entity.type
_entity.pdbx_description
1 polymer ?
#
loop_
_entity_poly.entity_id
_entity_poly.type
_entity_poly.pdbx_seq_one_letter_code
_entity_poly.pdbx_strand_id
1 'polypeptide(L)'
;MKLTFKDIEVRGLLLYRYVRGSQAYGTNTPESDQDEGGIFIAPQEWIDGLGFDYAEEVSDDKHDTVWWELGKFMRLLCTSNPTVLEALFVPDDKVLFEHPIMTEIKKNRDMFITKACFKPFGGYATAQIAKAQGQNKKIHWDIQEMTRKTPLDFCYTFKKQGSQNIQDWLSERGLEQRNCGLVNIPNMKDTYGVYYDFGQHFKLNGIDEEYFCDVENRNEPFIRFILDRFVNLDFCEDFAFEYVVSMEGLYDVLRTPKGGHCGIVSEDGDSNQVRFTSVQKDDVPICYMTYNQNGYESHCRKYKEYIEWKEHRNKARYENNLEGLEKDKEKFYDSKNMMHCFRLLSMCIEVAEGKGILIDRTHIDRDFLMDVRNRKYTYDELMGKLLELKARMDKAIEESAIRDSIDVEFVNNLLLDCRKYFREK
;
A
#
# COMPACT_ATOMS: atom_id res chain seq x y z
N MET A 1 -12.06 21.00 16.31
CA MET A 1 -13.31 20.54 16.93
C MET A 1 -13.88 19.41 16.12
N LYS A 2 -14.32 18.31 16.75
CA LYS A 2 -14.98 17.20 16.03
C LYS A 2 -16.45 17.17 16.44
N LEU A 3 -17.36 17.19 15.47
CA LEU A 3 -18.77 16.87 15.67
C LEU A 3 -18.93 15.34 15.67
N THR A 4 -19.82 14.84 16.51
CA THR A 4 -20.33 13.48 16.43
C THR A 4 -21.65 13.46 15.64
N PHE A 5 -22.11 12.28 15.20
CA PHE A 5 -23.44 12.12 14.59
C PHE A 5 -24.54 12.73 15.47
N LYS A 6 -24.47 12.46 16.78
CA LYS A 6 -25.42 12.97 17.77
C LYS A 6 -25.41 14.51 17.87
N ASP A 7 -24.22 15.13 17.80
CA ASP A 7 -24.11 16.59 17.82
C ASP A 7 -24.79 17.21 16.61
N ILE A 8 -24.61 16.60 15.43
CA ILE A 8 -25.22 17.06 14.17
C ILE A 8 -26.76 16.97 14.25
N GLU A 9 -27.29 15.86 14.75
CA GLU A 9 -28.74 15.66 14.89
C GLU A 9 -29.35 16.60 15.93
N VAL A 10 -28.78 16.65 17.15
CA VAL A 10 -29.30 17.49 18.25
C VAL A 10 -29.25 18.97 17.93
N ARG A 11 -28.24 19.42 17.17
CA ARG A 11 -28.11 20.83 16.76
C ARG A 11 -28.91 21.16 15.49
N GLY A 12 -29.64 20.20 14.91
CA GLY A 12 -30.43 20.40 13.69
C GLY A 12 -29.59 20.72 12.44
N LEU A 13 -28.34 20.24 12.40
CA LEU A 13 -27.41 20.49 11.30
C LEU A 13 -27.50 19.48 10.16
N LEU A 14 -28.26 18.38 10.35
CA LEU A 14 -28.44 17.34 9.35
C LEU A 14 -29.29 17.86 8.18
N LEU A 15 -28.81 17.67 6.96
CA LEU A 15 -29.52 18.04 5.73
C LEU A 15 -30.04 16.83 4.98
N TYR A 16 -29.35 15.69 5.03
CA TYR A 16 -29.71 14.49 4.30
C TYR A 16 -29.21 13.25 5.00
N ARG A 17 -30.01 12.19 5.03
CA ARG A 17 -29.62 10.86 5.47
C ARG A 17 -30.28 9.82 4.58
N TYR A 18 -29.51 8.86 4.11
CA TYR A 18 -29.96 7.87 3.13
C TYR A 18 -29.22 6.54 3.28
N VAL A 19 -29.90 5.48 2.85
CA VAL A 19 -29.30 4.15 2.74
C VAL A 19 -28.43 4.09 1.48
N ARG A 20 -27.22 3.56 1.61
CA ARG A 20 -26.27 3.38 0.50
C ARG A 20 -25.83 1.92 0.35
N GLY A 21 -24.89 1.65 -0.53
CA GLY A 21 -24.28 0.32 -0.65
C GLY A 21 -25.25 -0.71 -1.25
N SER A 22 -25.09 -1.96 -0.84
CA SER A 22 -25.81 -3.10 -1.42
C SER A 22 -27.33 -2.97 -1.32
N GLN A 23 -27.83 -2.34 -0.26
CA GLN A 23 -29.28 -2.12 -0.09
C GLN A 23 -29.85 -1.08 -1.06
N ALA A 24 -29.09 -0.02 -1.36
CA ALA A 24 -29.49 0.95 -2.36
C ALA A 24 -29.46 0.38 -3.79
N TYR A 25 -28.51 -0.51 -4.07
CA TYR A 25 -28.40 -1.17 -5.38
C TYR A 25 -29.37 -2.35 -5.57
N GLY A 26 -30.07 -2.79 -4.53
CA GLY A 26 -30.90 -4.00 -4.57
C GLY A 26 -30.09 -5.29 -4.66
N THR A 27 -28.78 -5.26 -4.33
CA THR A 27 -27.85 -6.41 -4.37
C THR A 27 -27.50 -6.95 -2.98
N ASN A 28 -28.28 -6.57 -1.96
CA ASN A 28 -28.10 -7.04 -0.59
C ASN A 28 -28.51 -8.51 -0.43
N THR A 29 -27.89 -9.15 0.54
CA THR A 29 -28.24 -10.49 1.05
C THR A 29 -28.76 -10.34 2.49
N PRO A 30 -29.34 -11.40 3.09
CA PRO A 30 -29.79 -11.37 4.48
C PRO A 30 -28.68 -11.00 5.49
N GLU A 31 -27.42 -11.25 5.16
CA GLU A 31 -26.24 -10.95 5.99
C GLU A 31 -25.60 -9.59 5.66
N SER A 32 -26.20 -8.81 4.75
CA SER A 32 -25.65 -7.52 4.36
C SER A 32 -25.90 -6.47 5.44
N ASP A 33 -24.84 -5.77 5.84
CA ASP A 33 -24.92 -4.61 6.71
C ASP A 33 -25.69 -3.47 6.03
N GLN A 34 -26.26 -2.59 6.84
CA GLN A 34 -26.88 -1.37 6.35
C GLN A 34 -25.85 -0.25 6.37
N ASP A 35 -25.39 0.15 5.20
CA ASP A 35 -24.53 1.33 5.03
C ASP A 35 -25.38 2.61 4.96
N GLU A 36 -24.98 3.67 5.63
CA GLU A 36 -25.68 4.95 5.59
C GLU A 36 -24.76 6.08 5.10
N GLY A 37 -25.34 6.97 4.32
CA GLY A 37 -24.72 8.24 3.93
C GLY A 37 -25.47 9.41 4.52
N GLY A 38 -24.78 10.53 4.73
CA GLY A 38 -25.41 11.75 5.17
C GLY A 38 -24.69 13.00 4.72
N ILE A 39 -25.43 14.12 4.76
CA ILE A 39 -24.90 15.45 4.49
C ILE A 39 -25.35 16.36 5.62
N PHE A 40 -24.41 17.11 6.17
CA PHE A 40 -24.68 18.09 7.22
C PHE A 40 -24.12 19.45 6.85
N ILE A 41 -24.62 20.49 7.48
CA ILE A 41 -24.05 21.84 7.39
C ILE A 41 -23.27 22.16 8.66
N ALA A 42 -22.04 22.67 8.52
CA ALA A 42 -21.27 23.09 9.67
C ALA A 42 -21.87 24.36 10.30
N PRO A 43 -21.75 24.55 11.62
CA PRO A 43 -22.13 25.80 12.28
C PRO A 43 -21.48 26.98 11.61
N GLN A 44 -22.23 28.08 11.49
CA GLN A 44 -21.76 29.30 10.79
C GLN A 44 -20.48 29.85 11.39
N GLU A 45 -20.41 29.87 12.74
CA GLU A 45 -19.24 30.33 13.47
C GLU A 45 -17.95 29.55 13.15
N TRP A 46 -18.08 28.35 12.61
CA TRP A 46 -16.95 27.56 12.17
C TRP A 46 -16.53 27.90 10.74
N ILE A 47 -17.51 28.22 9.88
CA ILE A 47 -17.25 28.56 8.47
C ILE A 47 -16.69 30.00 8.36
N ASP A 48 -17.24 30.95 9.13
CA ASP A 48 -16.92 32.37 9.06
C ASP A 48 -15.81 32.78 10.07
N GLY A 49 -15.40 31.86 10.98
CA GLY A 49 -14.44 32.11 12.03
C GLY A 49 -12.97 32.04 11.59
N LEU A 50 -12.04 32.31 12.52
CA LEU A 50 -10.59 32.39 12.29
C LEU A 50 -9.91 31.02 11.99
N GLY A 51 -10.59 30.09 11.34
CA GLY A 51 -9.93 28.92 10.79
C GLY A 51 -9.58 27.84 11.80
N PHE A 52 -10.49 27.52 12.68
CA PHE A 52 -10.41 26.24 13.36
C PHE A 52 -10.67 25.13 12.34
N ASP A 53 -9.72 24.25 12.14
CA ASP A 53 -9.92 23.04 11.35
C ASP A 53 -11.06 22.24 11.96
N TYR A 54 -12.23 22.27 11.33
CA TYR A 54 -13.32 21.39 11.66
C TYR A 54 -13.32 20.18 10.73
N ALA A 55 -13.74 19.04 11.28
CA ALA A 55 -13.84 17.84 10.49
C ALA A 55 -14.99 17.99 9.46
N GLU A 56 -14.64 18.04 8.18
CA GLU A 56 -15.59 18.10 7.07
C GLU A 56 -16.25 16.73 6.80
N GLU A 57 -15.92 15.73 7.61
CA GLU A 57 -16.45 14.37 7.51
C GLU A 57 -16.56 13.77 8.91
N VAL A 58 -17.67 13.07 9.15
CA VAL A 58 -17.89 12.26 10.35
C VAL A 58 -18.18 10.84 9.90
N SER A 59 -17.45 9.89 10.43
CA SER A 59 -17.62 8.46 10.14
C SER A 59 -17.54 7.64 11.42
N ASP A 60 -18.17 6.47 11.40
CA ASP A 60 -17.94 5.45 12.41
C ASP A 60 -16.61 4.71 12.16
N ASP A 61 -16.19 3.88 13.12
CA ASP A 61 -14.91 3.16 13.07
C ASP A 61 -14.84 2.16 11.90
N LYS A 62 -15.98 1.68 11.41
CA LYS A 62 -16.08 0.73 10.30
C LYS A 62 -16.28 1.40 8.95
N HIS A 63 -16.55 2.71 8.93
CA HIS A 63 -16.96 3.48 7.75
C HIS A 63 -18.27 2.98 7.09
N ASP A 64 -19.12 2.29 7.85
CA ASP A 64 -20.44 1.89 7.41
C ASP A 64 -21.37 3.11 7.34
N THR A 65 -21.21 4.07 8.27
CA THR A 65 -21.87 5.37 8.26
C THR A 65 -20.88 6.50 8.01
N VAL A 66 -21.13 7.31 6.97
CA VAL A 66 -20.28 8.46 6.61
C VAL A 66 -21.13 9.67 6.26
N TRP A 67 -20.93 10.78 6.98
CA TRP A 67 -21.60 12.05 6.71
C TRP A 67 -20.59 13.13 6.31
N TRP A 68 -20.90 13.87 5.23
CA TRP A 68 -20.06 14.94 4.70
C TRP A 68 -20.63 16.31 5.00
N GLU A 69 -19.75 17.27 5.29
CA GLU A 69 -20.12 18.68 5.33
C GLU A 69 -20.53 19.16 3.93
N LEU A 70 -21.53 20.02 3.86
CA LEU A 70 -22.14 20.50 2.62
C LEU A 70 -21.11 21.06 1.62
N GLY A 71 -20.13 21.87 2.08
CA GLY A 71 -19.10 22.42 1.20
C GLY A 71 -18.16 21.32 0.68
N LYS A 72 -17.78 20.34 1.52
CA LYS A 72 -17.03 19.15 1.07
C LYS A 72 -17.83 18.34 0.06
N PHE A 73 -19.11 18.11 0.34
CA PHE A 73 -20.01 17.41 -0.56
C PHE A 73 -20.06 18.06 -1.95
N MET A 74 -20.25 19.39 -2.00
CA MET A 74 -20.28 20.14 -3.26
C MET A 74 -18.92 20.10 -3.99
N ARG A 75 -17.80 20.20 -3.30
CA ARG A 75 -16.46 20.02 -3.92
C ARG A 75 -16.26 18.64 -4.52
N LEU A 76 -16.71 17.59 -3.82
CA LEU A 76 -16.65 16.22 -4.33
C LEU A 76 -17.57 16.00 -5.53
N LEU A 77 -18.74 16.66 -5.59
CA LEU A 77 -19.59 16.69 -6.79
C LEU A 77 -18.86 17.33 -7.96
N CYS A 78 -18.15 18.45 -7.75
CA CYS A 78 -17.36 19.11 -8.79
C CYS A 78 -16.24 18.22 -9.35
N THR A 79 -15.72 17.28 -8.56
CA THR A 79 -14.73 16.31 -9.02
C THR A 79 -15.34 15.02 -9.57
N SER A 80 -16.66 14.96 -9.72
CA SER A 80 -17.42 13.82 -10.23
C SER A 80 -17.14 12.53 -9.47
N ASN A 81 -16.98 12.61 -8.13
CA ASN A 81 -16.79 11.44 -7.30
C ASN A 81 -18.03 10.51 -7.37
N PRO A 82 -17.88 9.24 -7.80
CA PRO A 82 -19.02 8.34 -8.02
C PRO A 82 -19.89 8.16 -6.77
N THR A 83 -19.28 7.92 -5.61
CA THR A 83 -20.00 7.69 -4.34
C THR A 83 -20.86 8.89 -3.95
N VAL A 84 -20.36 10.10 -4.19
CA VAL A 84 -21.04 11.34 -3.83
C VAL A 84 -22.11 11.69 -4.86
N LEU A 85 -21.85 11.46 -6.15
CA LEU A 85 -22.86 11.61 -7.20
C LEU A 85 -24.06 10.68 -6.98
N GLU A 86 -23.81 9.43 -6.59
CA GLU A 86 -24.86 8.47 -6.27
C GLU A 86 -25.84 9.03 -5.21
N ALA A 87 -25.37 9.82 -4.24
CA ALA A 87 -26.21 10.42 -3.20
C ALA A 87 -27.37 11.27 -3.73
N LEU A 88 -27.20 11.90 -4.90
CA LEU A 88 -28.24 12.72 -5.54
C LEU A 88 -29.31 11.90 -6.27
N PHE A 89 -29.05 10.61 -6.50
CA PHE A 89 -29.91 9.73 -7.30
C PHE A 89 -30.45 8.54 -6.50
N VAL A 90 -30.30 8.59 -5.17
CA VAL A 90 -30.85 7.56 -4.27
C VAL A 90 -32.37 7.53 -4.43
N PRO A 91 -32.99 6.33 -4.60
CA PRO A 91 -34.44 6.18 -4.64
C PRO A 91 -35.13 6.70 -3.36
N ASP A 92 -36.32 7.28 -3.52
CA ASP A 92 -37.02 7.94 -2.42
C ASP A 92 -37.32 6.99 -1.24
N ASP A 93 -37.56 5.71 -1.51
CA ASP A 93 -37.76 4.67 -0.47
C ASP A 93 -36.50 4.36 0.35
N LYS A 94 -35.34 4.83 -0.09
CA LYS A 94 -34.04 4.71 0.59
C LYS A 94 -33.59 6.01 1.28
N VAL A 95 -34.40 7.07 1.17
CA VAL A 95 -34.14 8.34 1.87
C VAL A 95 -34.73 8.28 3.27
N LEU A 96 -33.89 8.47 4.28
CA LEU A 96 -34.27 8.42 5.69
C LEU A 96 -34.65 9.81 6.23
N PHE A 97 -33.97 10.84 5.74
CA PHE A 97 -34.25 12.25 6.08
C PHE A 97 -33.82 13.16 4.93
N GLU A 98 -34.64 14.16 4.62
CA GLU A 98 -34.34 15.17 3.58
C GLU A 98 -34.80 16.57 4.03
N HIS A 99 -33.85 17.49 4.19
CA HIS A 99 -34.10 18.90 4.41
C HIS A 99 -34.39 19.61 3.07
N PRO A 100 -35.22 20.67 3.00
CA PRO A 100 -35.54 21.40 1.75
C PRO A 100 -34.33 21.86 0.95
N ILE A 101 -33.20 22.13 1.59
CA ILE A 101 -31.92 22.42 0.92
C ILE A 101 -31.51 21.27 -0.02
N MET A 102 -31.63 20.03 0.44
CA MET A 102 -31.29 18.88 -0.40
C MET A 102 -32.26 18.67 -1.54
N THR A 103 -33.52 18.95 -1.32
CA THR A 103 -34.52 18.95 -2.40
C THR A 103 -34.13 19.94 -3.53
N GLU A 104 -33.62 21.12 -3.15
CA GLU A 104 -33.18 22.14 -4.14
C GLU A 104 -31.89 21.68 -4.87
N ILE A 105 -30.94 21.09 -4.17
CA ILE A 105 -29.74 20.51 -4.81
C ILE A 105 -30.10 19.38 -5.75
N LYS A 106 -31.01 18.47 -5.34
CA LYS A 106 -31.48 17.34 -6.14
C LYS A 106 -32.23 17.76 -7.40
N LYS A 107 -32.96 18.89 -7.41
CA LYS A 107 -33.57 19.45 -8.61
C LYS A 107 -32.55 19.78 -9.69
N ASN A 108 -31.33 20.13 -9.28
CA ASN A 108 -30.22 20.49 -10.15
C ASN A 108 -29.24 19.34 -10.41
N ARG A 109 -29.56 18.09 -10.00
CA ARG A 109 -28.64 16.96 -10.02
C ARG A 109 -28.01 16.65 -11.38
N ASP A 110 -28.76 16.87 -12.48
CA ASP A 110 -28.28 16.61 -13.84
C ASP A 110 -27.13 17.57 -14.25
N MET A 111 -27.01 18.72 -13.57
CA MET A 111 -25.91 19.65 -13.79
C MET A 111 -24.54 19.06 -13.37
N PHE A 112 -24.54 18.08 -12.47
CA PHE A 112 -23.33 17.40 -11.99
C PHE A 112 -22.90 16.23 -12.86
N ILE A 113 -23.74 15.80 -13.82
CA ILE A 113 -23.41 14.75 -14.78
C ILE A 113 -22.68 15.36 -15.97
N THR A 114 -21.38 15.10 -16.06
CA THR A 114 -20.51 15.62 -17.12
C THR A 114 -19.54 14.54 -17.61
N LYS A 115 -18.83 14.77 -18.71
CA LYS A 115 -17.79 13.85 -19.20
C LYS A 115 -16.67 13.64 -18.18
N ALA A 116 -16.51 14.55 -17.21
CA ALA A 116 -15.59 14.36 -16.10
C ALA A 116 -15.92 13.14 -15.23
N CYS A 117 -17.17 12.64 -15.25
CA CYS A 117 -17.59 11.41 -14.55
C CYS A 117 -16.89 10.15 -15.09
N PHE A 118 -16.53 10.11 -16.37
CA PHE A 118 -16.00 8.89 -17.00
C PHE A 118 -14.66 8.45 -16.41
N LYS A 119 -13.77 9.40 -16.11
CA LYS A 119 -12.45 9.08 -15.54
C LYS A 119 -12.54 8.48 -14.14
N PRO A 120 -13.29 9.03 -13.16
CA PRO A 120 -13.49 8.42 -11.86
C PRO A 120 -14.20 7.07 -11.91
N PHE A 121 -15.29 6.94 -12.70
CA PHE A 121 -16.02 5.67 -12.81
C PHE A 121 -15.15 4.58 -13.44
N GLY A 122 -14.49 4.86 -14.58
CA GLY A 122 -13.59 3.92 -15.23
C GLY A 122 -12.37 3.60 -14.39
N GLY A 123 -11.77 4.60 -13.72
CA GLY A 123 -10.63 4.41 -12.82
C GLY A 123 -11.00 3.60 -11.58
N TYR A 124 -12.18 3.83 -11.01
CA TYR A 124 -12.67 3.04 -9.87
C TYR A 124 -12.94 1.59 -10.27
N ALA A 125 -13.53 1.35 -11.43
CA ALA A 125 -13.71 0.00 -11.97
C ALA A 125 -12.36 -0.71 -12.19
N THR A 126 -11.37 -0.03 -12.77
CA THR A 126 -10.00 -0.55 -12.94
C THR A 126 -9.35 -0.88 -11.59
N ALA A 127 -9.54 -0.03 -10.58
CA ALA A 127 -9.04 -0.30 -9.22
C ALA A 127 -9.72 -1.52 -8.58
N GLN A 128 -11.02 -1.73 -8.82
CA GLN A 128 -11.73 -2.93 -8.34
C GLN A 128 -11.25 -4.21 -9.05
N ILE A 129 -10.97 -4.15 -10.36
CA ILE A 129 -10.35 -5.26 -11.10
C ILE A 129 -9.00 -5.61 -10.49
N ALA A 130 -8.14 -4.61 -10.25
CA ALA A 130 -6.84 -4.81 -9.61
C ALA A 130 -6.97 -5.40 -8.19
N LYS A 131 -8.01 -5.00 -7.42
CA LYS A 131 -8.32 -5.60 -6.11
C LYS A 131 -8.79 -7.05 -6.25
N ALA A 132 -9.64 -7.37 -7.22
CA ALA A 132 -10.06 -8.73 -7.48
C ALA A 132 -8.89 -9.64 -7.85
N GLN A 133 -7.96 -9.14 -8.67
CA GLN A 133 -6.69 -9.81 -8.99
C GLN A 133 -5.73 -9.84 -7.79
N GLY A 134 -5.66 -8.77 -7.00
CA GLY A 134 -4.77 -8.64 -5.84
C GLY A 134 -5.19 -9.51 -4.66
N GLN A 135 -6.48 -9.78 -4.47
CA GLN A 135 -6.91 -10.78 -3.47
C GLN A 135 -6.51 -12.19 -3.89
N ASN A 136 -6.49 -12.50 -5.18
CA ASN A 136 -5.90 -13.72 -5.67
C ASN A 136 -4.42 -13.85 -5.26
N LYS A 137 -3.65 -12.75 -5.30
CA LYS A 137 -2.27 -12.72 -4.77
C LYS A 137 -2.23 -12.84 -3.24
N LYS A 138 -3.13 -12.18 -2.51
CA LYS A 138 -3.15 -12.19 -1.03
C LYS A 138 -3.61 -13.53 -0.46
N ILE A 139 -4.40 -14.29 -1.20
CA ILE A 139 -4.77 -15.67 -0.83
C ILE A 139 -3.60 -16.62 -1.05
N HIS A 140 -2.80 -16.41 -2.10
CA HIS A 140 -1.54 -17.12 -2.29
C HIS A 140 -0.47 -16.74 -1.26
N TRP A 141 -0.59 -15.61 -0.54
CA TRP A 141 0.30 -15.27 0.58
C TRP A 141 0.19 -16.24 1.77
N ASP A 142 -0.97 -16.84 2.02
CA ASP A 142 -1.12 -17.84 3.08
C ASP A 142 -0.45 -19.18 2.75
N ILE A 143 -0.21 -19.47 1.49
CA ILE A 143 0.51 -20.67 1.05
C ILE A 143 2.03 -20.47 1.14
N GLN A 144 2.49 -19.21 1.04
CA GLN A 144 3.87 -18.81 1.29
C GLN A 144 3.86 -17.77 2.41
N GLU A 145 4.13 -18.22 3.64
CA GLU A 145 4.30 -17.27 4.75
C GLU A 145 5.34 -16.23 4.37
N MET A 146 4.90 -14.98 4.35
CA MET A 146 5.82 -13.87 4.11
C MET A 146 6.70 -13.72 5.35
N THR A 147 7.97 -14.08 5.23
CA THR A 147 8.93 -13.92 6.32
C THR A 147 9.42 -12.48 6.39
N ARG A 148 9.58 -11.99 7.60
CA ARG A 148 10.24 -10.70 7.84
C ARG A 148 11.70 -10.81 7.40
N LYS A 149 12.12 -9.90 6.54
CA LYS A 149 13.52 -9.75 6.12
C LYS A 149 14.19 -8.64 6.92
N THR A 150 15.49 -8.78 7.13
CA THR A 150 16.33 -7.78 7.77
C THR A 150 17.01 -6.88 6.72
N PRO A 151 17.62 -5.76 7.10
CA PRO A 151 18.44 -4.96 6.19
C PRO A 151 19.53 -5.77 5.49
N LEU A 152 20.06 -6.81 6.14
CA LEU A 152 21.11 -7.66 5.62
C LEU A 152 20.70 -8.41 4.33
N ASP A 153 19.43 -8.77 4.20
CA ASP A 153 18.88 -9.39 2.97
C ASP A 153 18.90 -8.44 1.75
N PHE A 154 19.14 -7.15 1.99
CA PHE A 154 19.17 -6.10 0.97
C PHE A 154 20.56 -5.48 0.81
N CYS A 155 21.59 -6.12 1.38
CA CYS A 155 22.99 -5.74 1.25
C CYS A 155 23.68 -6.58 0.17
N TYR A 156 24.34 -5.93 -0.76
CA TYR A 156 24.97 -6.58 -1.91
C TYR A 156 26.39 -6.10 -2.11
N THR A 157 27.31 -7.03 -2.34
CA THR A 157 28.67 -6.73 -2.81
C THR A 157 28.78 -6.86 -4.32
N PHE A 158 29.79 -6.25 -4.89
CA PHE A 158 30.03 -6.26 -6.34
C PHE A 158 30.72 -7.56 -6.77
N LYS A 159 30.29 -8.11 -7.91
CA LYS A 159 30.90 -9.29 -8.53
C LYS A 159 30.89 -9.12 -10.04
N LYS A 160 32.05 -8.78 -10.63
CA LYS A 160 32.19 -8.54 -12.09
C LYS A 160 31.10 -7.58 -12.63
N GLN A 161 30.19 -8.09 -13.44
CA GLN A 161 29.05 -7.35 -14.02
C GLN A 161 27.76 -7.53 -13.21
N GLY A 162 27.82 -8.08 -12.00
CA GLY A 162 26.68 -8.36 -11.16
C GLY A 162 26.91 -8.01 -9.70
N SER A 163 26.02 -8.48 -8.87
CA SER A 163 26.11 -8.35 -7.41
C SER A 163 25.79 -9.69 -6.75
N GLN A 164 26.32 -9.88 -5.56
CA GLN A 164 26.07 -11.04 -4.71
C GLN A 164 25.54 -10.54 -3.36
N ASN A 165 24.59 -11.24 -2.75
CA ASN A 165 24.17 -10.91 -1.38
C ASN A 165 25.37 -11.01 -0.44
N ILE A 166 25.50 -10.07 0.51
CA ILE A 166 26.64 -10.01 1.43
C ILE A 166 26.72 -11.23 2.34
N GLN A 167 25.57 -11.81 2.74
CA GLN A 167 25.55 -13.01 3.58
C GLN A 167 26.15 -14.22 2.83
N ASP A 168 25.78 -14.40 1.57
CA ASP A 168 26.31 -15.47 0.73
C ASP A 168 27.81 -15.27 0.51
N TRP A 169 28.23 -14.03 0.24
CA TRP A 169 29.63 -13.66 0.05
C TRP A 169 30.49 -13.95 1.30
N LEU A 170 29.99 -13.59 2.50
CA LEU A 170 30.64 -13.88 3.77
C LEU A 170 30.66 -15.39 4.05
N SER A 171 29.54 -16.07 3.87
CA SER A 171 29.39 -17.51 4.11
C SER A 171 30.34 -18.35 3.24
N GLU A 172 30.46 -18.03 1.95
CA GLU A 172 31.40 -18.69 1.02
C GLU A 172 32.85 -18.63 1.54
N ARG A 173 33.17 -17.60 2.36
CA ARG A 173 34.50 -17.32 2.91
C ARG A 173 34.70 -17.75 4.37
N GLY A 174 33.64 -18.34 4.94
CA GLY A 174 33.64 -18.72 6.36
C GLY A 174 33.66 -17.52 7.32
N LEU A 175 33.23 -16.35 6.83
CA LEU A 175 33.14 -15.12 7.60
C LEU A 175 31.74 -14.93 8.15
N GLU A 176 31.62 -14.22 9.25
CA GLU A 176 30.37 -13.99 9.98
C GLU A 176 30.05 -12.49 10.04
N GLN A 177 28.80 -12.12 9.75
CA GLN A 177 28.38 -10.72 9.73
C GLN A 177 28.59 -10.00 11.08
N ARG A 178 28.54 -10.73 12.19
CA ARG A 178 28.74 -10.16 13.55
C ARG A 178 30.13 -9.58 13.77
N ASN A 179 31.13 -10.08 13.06
CA ASN A 179 32.50 -9.60 13.11
C ASN A 179 32.79 -8.50 12.06
N CYS A 180 31.79 -8.06 11.32
CA CYS A 180 31.93 -6.99 10.34
C CYS A 180 31.71 -5.61 10.97
N GLY A 181 32.40 -4.62 10.40
CA GLY A 181 32.18 -3.20 10.65
C GLY A 181 31.90 -2.46 9.34
N LEU A 182 30.99 -1.50 9.36
CA LEU A 182 30.66 -0.70 8.20
C LEU A 182 31.13 0.74 8.36
N VAL A 183 31.73 1.27 7.31
CA VAL A 183 32.10 2.66 7.20
C VAL A 183 31.51 3.24 5.92
N ASN A 184 30.88 4.40 6.04
CA ASN A 184 30.29 5.09 4.89
C ASN A 184 31.40 5.59 3.96
N ILE A 185 31.22 5.39 2.65
CA ILE A 185 32.13 5.94 1.63
C ILE A 185 31.67 7.34 1.28
N PRO A 186 32.52 8.37 1.49
CA PRO A 186 32.17 9.73 1.18
C PRO A 186 31.73 9.91 -0.29
N ASN A 187 30.68 10.68 -0.48
CA ASN A 187 30.09 10.99 -1.80
C ASN A 187 29.45 9.82 -2.56
N MET A 188 29.33 8.66 -1.95
CA MET A 188 28.64 7.49 -2.52
C MET A 188 27.44 7.13 -1.65
N LYS A 189 26.24 7.36 -2.16
CA LYS A 189 25.01 7.05 -1.42
C LYS A 189 24.86 5.55 -1.24
N ASP A 190 24.46 5.17 -0.01
CA ASP A 190 24.13 3.79 0.37
C ASP A 190 25.25 2.77 0.05
N THR A 191 26.52 3.24 0.02
CA THR A 191 27.70 2.44 -0.28
C THR A 191 28.68 2.48 0.88
N TYR A 192 29.19 1.32 1.26
CA TYR A 192 29.96 1.13 2.49
C TYR A 192 31.19 0.27 2.26
N GLY A 193 32.29 0.61 2.93
CA GLY A 193 33.41 -0.31 3.14
C GLY A 193 33.06 -1.29 4.23
N VAL A 194 33.29 -2.57 3.99
CA VAL A 194 33.10 -3.65 4.97
C VAL A 194 34.46 -4.01 5.53
N TYR A 195 34.61 -3.85 6.84
CA TYR A 195 35.81 -4.22 7.60
C TYR A 195 35.52 -5.45 8.42
N TYR A 196 36.55 -6.25 8.74
CA TYR A 196 36.34 -7.51 9.43
C TYR A 196 37.29 -7.63 10.60
N ASP A 197 36.75 -8.00 11.76
CA ASP A 197 37.53 -8.26 12.97
C ASP A 197 37.97 -9.74 13.00
N PHE A 198 39.11 -10.03 12.41
CA PHE A 198 39.72 -11.36 12.45
C PHE A 198 40.20 -11.74 13.83
N GLY A 199 40.60 -10.77 14.66
CA GLY A 199 40.95 -10.99 16.05
C GLY A 199 39.81 -11.56 16.87
N GLN A 200 38.61 -11.01 16.72
CA GLN A 200 37.39 -11.54 17.35
C GLN A 200 37.00 -12.90 16.77
N HIS A 201 37.08 -13.07 15.46
CA HIS A 201 36.70 -14.31 14.77
C HIS A 201 37.54 -15.49 15.28
N PHE A 202 38.85 -15.31 15.37
CA PHE A 202 39.80 -16.35 15.82
C PHE A 202 40.06 -16.35 17.32
N LYS A 203 39.36 -15.50 18.10
CA LYS A 203 39.56 -15.32 19.54
C LYS A 203 41.00 -14.94 19.91
N LEU A 204 41.59 -14.07 19.11
CA LEU A 204 42.97 -13.59 19.29
C LEU A 204 43.05 -12.36 20.20
N ASN A 205 41.93 -11.89 20.71
CA ASN A 205 41.87 -10.72 21.60
C ASN A 205 42.66 -10.96 22.90
N GLY A 206 43.63 -10.11 23.16
CA GLY A 206 44.50 -10.20 24.35
C GLY A 206 45.73 -11.06 24.17
N ILE A 207 46.05 -11.50 22.97
CA ILE A 207 47.33 -12.15 22.66
C ILE A 207 48.31 -11.03 22.29
N ASP A 208 49.48 -11.02 22.95
CA ASP A 208 50.52 -10.01 22.73
C ASP A 208 51.04 -10.01 21.29
N GLU A 209 51.36 -8.82 20.74
CA GLU A 209 51.94 -8.67 19.41
C GLU A 209 53.25 -9.49 19.26
N GLU A 210 54.07 -9.62 20.33
CA GLU A 210 55.24 -10.49 20.36
C GLU A 210 54.92 -11.97 20.04
N TYR A 211 53.74 -12.46 20.39
CA TYR A 211 53.31 -13.82 20.10
C TYR A 211 53.14 -14.08 18.60
N PHE A 212 52.82 -13.05 17.85
CA PHE A 212 52.66 -13.13 16.40
C PHE A 212 53.96 -12.84 15.63
N CYS A 213 54.92 -12.20 16.26
CA CYS A 213 56.21 -11.87 15.65
C CYS A 213 57.23 -13.04 15.66
N ASP A 214 56.97 -14.08 16.45
CA ASP A 214 57.77 -15.32 16.46
C ASP A 214 57.24 -16.30 15.40
N VAL A 215 57.36 -15.90 14.15
CA VAL A 215 56.41 -16.16 13.06
C VAL A 215 56.57 -17.51 12.36
N GLU A 216 57.75 -18.16 12.44
CA GLU A 216 57.99 -19.28 11.52
C GLU A 216 57.25 -20.58 11.92
N ASN A 217 56.77 -20.75 13.13
CA ASN A 217 56.22 -22.03 13.57
C ASN A 217 54.86 -22.02 14.33
N ARG A 218 54.38 -20.90 14.81
CA ARG A 218 53.19 -20.86 15.69
C ARG A 218 51.88 -20.39 15.01
N ASN A 219 52.00 -19.65 13.95
CA ASN A 219 50.82 -19.09 13.20
C ASN A 219 50.50 -19.82 11.89
N GLU A 220 51.20 -20.94 11.63
CA GLU A 220 50.94 -21.74 10.42
C GLU A 220 49.46 -22.10 10.24
N PRO A 221 48.70 -22.49 11.28
CA PRO A 221 47.28 -22.81 11.11
C PRO A 221 46.43 -21.61 10.67
N PHE A 222 46.73 -20.42 11.18
CA PHE A 222 45.98 -19.21 10.83
C PHE A 222 46.36 -18.70 9.43
N ILE A 223 47.66 -18.65 9.15
CA ILE A 223 48.15 -18.29 7.80
C ILE A 223 47.65 -19.28 6.77
N ARG A 224 47.67 -20.58 7.06
CA ARG A 224 47.15 -21.63 6.19
C ARG A 224 45.65 -21.49 6.01
N PHE A 225 44.89 -21.18 7.05
CA PHE A 225 43.45 -20.91 6.96
C PHE A 225 43.16 -19.72 6.05
N ILE A 226 43.91 -18.63 6.17
CA ILE A 226 43.77 -17.45 5.28
C ILE A 226 44.13 -17.84 3.86
N LEU A 227 45.29 -18.48 3.63
CA LEU A 227 45.73 -18.89 2.31
C LEU A 227 44.78 -19.89 1.66
N ASP A 228 44.35 -20.92 2.37
CA ASP A 228 43.44 -21.94 1.83
C ASP A 228 42.06 -21.42 1.50
N ARG A 229 41.54 -20.49 2.29
CA ARG A 229 40.19 -19.97 2.08
C ARG A 229 40.11 -18.73 1.20
N PHE A 230 41.20 -17.96 1.15
CA PHE A 230 41.18 -16.69 0.44
C PHE A 230 42.03 -16.70 -0.85
N VAL A 231 43.03 -17.54 -0.96
CA VAL A 231 43.83 -17.65 -2.21
C VAL A 231 43.25 -18.66 -3.20
N ASN A 232 42.58 -19.71 -2.71
CA ASN A 232 41.97 -20.74 -3.55
C ASN A 232 40.55 -20.42 -4.08
N LEU A 233 39.93 -19.36 -3.60
CA LEU A 233 38.71 -18.82 -4.18
C LEU A 233 39.12 -17.77 -5.21
N ASP A 234 38.47 -17.65 -6.34
CA ASP A 234 38.70 -16.66 -7.43
C ASP A 234 38.58 -15.19 -6.91
N PHE A 235 39.33 -14.86 -5.87
CA PHE A 235 39.36 -13.55 -5.23
C PHE A 235 40.24 -12.53 -5.94
N CYS A 236 40.97 -12.95 -6.94
CA CYS A 236 41.84 -12.08 -7.73
C CYS A 236 41.11 -10.92 -8.42
N GLU A 237 39.82 -10.82 -8.25
CA GLU A 237 39.01 -9.74 -8.80
C GLU A 237 38.66 -8.63 -7.81
N ASP A 238 38.82 -8.85 -6.50
CA ASP A 238 38.61 -7.82 -5.47
C ASP A 238 39.96 -7.27 -4.98
N PHE A 239 40.33 -6.10 -5.49
CA PHE A 239 41.57 -5.39 -5.17
C PHE A 239 41.84 -5.25 -3.66
N ALA A 240 40.79 -5.11 -2.85
CA ALA A 240 40.90 -5.04 -1.39
C ALA A 240 41.38 -6.36 -0.77
N PHE A 241 41.15 -7.48 -1.42
CA PHE A 241 41.51 -8.81 -0.93
C PHE A 241 42.96 -9.17 -1.20
N GLU A 242 43.56 -8.72 -2.29
CA GLU A 242 44.99 -8.89 -2.56
C GLU A 242 45.87 -8.25 -1.47
N TYR A 243 45.38 -7.13 -0.87
CA TYR A 243 46.09 -6.48 0.24
C TYR A 243 45.99 -7.30 1.53
N VAL A 244 44.84 -7.87 1.87
CA VAL A 244 44.64 -8.69 3.08
C VAL A 244 45.52 -9.98 3.03
N VAL A 245 45.79 -10.49 1.84
CA VAL A 245 46.64 -11.68 1.63
C VAL A 245 48.11 -11.32 1.56
N SER A 246 48.48 -10.05 1.45
CA SER A 246 49.87 -9.62 1.61
C SER A 246 50.34 -9.75 3.06
N MET A 247 51.63 -10.03 3.27
CA MET A 247 52.18 -10.12 4.65
C MET A 247 51.95 -8.82 5.44
N GLU A 248 52.03 -7.68 4.79
CA GLU A 248 51.75 -6.35 5.36
C GLU A 248 50.27 -6.19 5.74
N GLY A 249 49.37 -6.60 4.86
CA GLY A 249 47.93 -6.63 5.13
C GLY A 249 47.52 -7.62 6.22
N LEU A 250 48.23 -8.74 6.35
CA LEU A 250 47.97 -9.72 7.42
C LEU A 250 48.25 -9.13 8.82
N TYR A 251 49.29 -8.32 8.98
CA TYR A 251 49.58 -7.64 10.25
C TYR A 251 48.54 -6.58 10.58
N ASP A 252 48.05 -5.85 9.60
CA ASP A 252 47.02 -4.84 9.79
C ASP A 252 45.67 -5.49 10.13
N VAL A 253 45.37 -6.64 9.54
CA VAL A 253 44.16 -7.43 9.80
C VAL A 253 44.14 -8.02 11.20
N LEU A 254 45.30 -8.33 11.77
CA LEU A 254 45.44 -8.85 13.14
C LEU A 254 45.29 -7.77 14.23
N ARG A 255 45.31 -6.48 13.85
CA ARG A 255 45.02 -5.38 14.77
C ARG A 255 43.57 -5.34 15.11
N THR A 256 43.22 -5.91 16.22
CA THR A 256 41.83 -5.88 16.73
C THR A 256 41.43 -4.46 17.09
N PRO A 257 40.34 -3.92 16.54
CA PRO A 257 39.80 -2.65 16.98
C PRO A 257 39.48 -2.68 18.47
N LYS A 258 39.82 -1.63 19.22
CA LYS A 258 39.41 -1.51 20.62
C LYS A 258 37.91 -1.59 20.75
N GLY A 259 37.38 -2.70 21.27
CA GLY A 259 35.95 -2.93 21.44
C GLY A 259 35.29 -3.82 20.39
N GLY A 260 36.01 -4.27 19.37
CA GLY A 260 35.50 -5.14 18.30
C GLY A 260 34.53 -4.41 17.31
N HIS A 261 34.18 -5.09 16.26
CA HIS A 261 33.10 -4.64 15.36
C HIS A 261 31.72 -5.10 15.86
N CYS A 262 30.71 -4.34 15.55
CA CYS A 262 29.35 -4.54 16.07
C CYS A 262 28.39 -5.32 15.15
N GLY A 263 28.92 -5.81 14.03
CA GLY A 263 28.13 -6.47 12.99
C GLY A 263 27.47 -5.50 12.01
N ILE A 264 27.11 -6.00 10.84
CA ILE A 264 26.35 -5.24 9.83
C ILE A 264 24.94 -4.93 10.33
N VAL A 265 24.31 -5.89 11.00
CA VAL A 265 23.04 -5.76 11.70
C VAL A 265 23.15 -6.38 13.10
N SER A 266 22.20 -6.07 13.98
CA SER A 266 22.11 -6.70 15.30
C SER A 266 21.75 -8.18 15.20
N GLU A 267 22.28 -9.00 16.11
CA GLU A 267 22.02 -10.46 16.12
C GLU A 267 20.61 -10.82 16.61
N ASP A 268 19.91 -9.91 17.28
CA ASP A 268 18.56 -10.11 17.80
C ASP A 268 17.47 -10.22 16.72
N GLY A 269 17.81 -10.01 15.45
CA GLY A 269 16.89 -10.09 14.33
C GLY A 269 15.92 -8.92 14.19
N ASP A 270 15.98 -7.94 15.09
CA ASP A 270 15.06 -6.79 15.13
C ASP A 270 15.63 -5.53 14.49
N SER A 271 16.81 -5.61 13.89
CA SER A 271 17.44 -4.48 13.19
C SER A 271 16.58 -3.96 12.05
N ASN A 272 16.38 -2.65 12.05
CA ASN A 272 15.71 -1.92 10.96
C ASN A 272 16.70 -1.09 10.12
N GLN A 273 17.97 -1.09 10.48
CA GLN A 273 19.03 -0.32 9.82
C GLN A 273 20.36 -1.07 9.89
N VAL A 274 21.27 -0.77 8.98
CA VAL A 274 22.66 -1.20 9.06
C VAL A 274 23.39 -0.41 10.14
N ARG A 275 24.39 -1.03 10.77
CA ARG A 275 25.14 -0.46 11.90
C ARG A 275 26.51 0.02 11.43
N PHE A 276 26.89 1.22 11.87
CA PHE A 276 28.19 1.81 11.54
C PHE A 276 29.17 1.61 12.66
N THR A 277 30.44 1.51 12.30
CA THR A 277 31.55 1.43 13.23
C THR A 277 32.62 2.48 12.89
N SER A 278 33.53 2.73 13.82
CA SER A 278 34.72 3.51 13.57
C SER A 278 35.90 2.56 13.34
N VAL A 279 36.63 2.80 12.26
CA VAL A 279 37.85 2.06 11.91
C VAL A 279 39.08 2.99 11.98
N GLN A 280 40.27 2.42 12.08
CA GLN A 280 41.50 3.22 12.00
C GLN A 280 41.66 3.76 10.56
N LYS A 281 42.38 4.88 10.43
CA LYS A 281 42.50 5.60 9.16
C LYS A 281 43.11 4.75 8.05
N ASP A 282 44.00 3.82 8.43
CA ASP A 282 44.79 3.01 7.51
C ASP A 282 44.24 1.58 7.36
N ASP A 283 43.09 1.27 8.01
CA ASP A 283 42.43 -0.02 7.84
C ASP A 283 41.89 -0.18 6.39
N VAL A 284 42.00 -1.41 5.89
CA VAL A 284 41.54 -1.76 4.52
C VAL A 284 40.26 -2.57 4.60
N PRO A 285 39.21 -2.19 3.87
CA PRO A 285 37.98 -2.97 3.83
C PRO A 285 38.20 -4.31 3.13
N ILE A 286 37.54 -5.37 3.61
CA ILE A 286 37.57 -6.68 2.97
C ILE A 286 36.75 -6.73 1.68
N CYS A 287 35.74 -5.88 1.59
CA CYS A 287 34.97 -5.63 0.36
C CYS A 287 34.19 -4.33 0.47
N TYR A 288 33.55 -3.94 -0.62
CA TYR A 288 32.60 -2.85 -0.67
C TYR A 288 31.19 -3.40 -0.87
N MET A 289 30.20 -2.84 -0.22
CA MET A 289 28.81 -3.24 -0.38
C MET A 289 27.89 -2.03 -0.60
N THR A 290 26.76 -2.29 -1.23
CA THR A 290 25.65 -1.35 -1.31
C THR A 290 24.46 -1.87 -0.50
N TYR A 291 23.72 -0.96 0.14
CA TYR A 291 22.47 -1.26 0.81
C TYR A 291 21.30 -0.74 -0.01
N ASN A 292 20.44 -1.65 -0.47
CA ASN A 292 19.21 -1.29 -1.18
C ASN A 292 18.12 -0.88 -0.19
N GLN A 293 18.26 0.32 0.39
CA GLN A 293 17.31 0.87 1.37
C GLN A 293 15.87 0.92 0.82
N ASN A 294 15.68 1.38 -0.41
CA ASN A 294 14.35 1.45 -1.03
C ASN A 294 13.69 0.06 -1.16
N GLY A 295 14.49 -0.96 -1.47
CA GLY A 295 14.02 -2.35 -1.51
C GLY A 295 13.58 -2.84 -0.14
N TYR A 296 14.35 -2.55 0.89
CA TYR A 296 14.02 -2.89 2.28
C TYR A 296 12.76 -2.17 2.77
N GLU A 297 12.66 -0.86 2.57
CA GLU A 297 11.47 -0.08 2.95
C GLU A 297 10.20 -0.57 2.22
N SER A 298 10.34 -0.91 0.93
CA SER A 298 9.24 -1.51 0.17
C SER A 298 8.82 -2.87 0.73
N HIS A 299 9.79 -3.69 1.16
CA HIS A 299 9.53 -4.96 1.83
C HIS A 299 8.83 -4.75 3.18
N CYS A 300 9.32 -3.84 4.03
CA CYS A 300 8.70 -3.53 5.32
C CYS A 300 7.25 -3.09 5.18
N ARG A 301 6.96 -2.22 4.20
CA ARG A 301 5.57 -1.80 3.90
C ARG A 301 4.70 -2.99 3.51
N LYS A 302 5.16 -3.85 2.57
CA LYS A 302 4.43 -5.04 2.14
C LYS A 302 4.24 -6.04 3.28
N TYR A 303 5.25 -6.23 4.12
CA TYR A 303 5.18 -7.11 5.28
C TYR A 303 4.17 -6.59 6.31
N LYS A 304 4.17 -5.28 6.58
CA LYS A 304 3.18 -4.63 7.45
C LYS A 304 1.76 -4.81 6.91
N GLU A 305 1.54 -4.56 5.60
CA GLU A 305 0.25 -4.78 4.94
C GLU A 305 -0.20 -6.25 5.02
N TYR A 306 0.75 -7.19 4.93
CA TYR A 306 0.48 -8.62 5.08
C TYR A 306 0.05 -8.97 6.51
N ILE A 307 0.73 -8.47 7.53
CA ILE A 307 0.38 -8.71 8.94
C ILE A 307 -0.98 -8.09 9.27
N GLU A 308 -1.20 -6.82 8.90
CA GLU A 308 -2.49 -6.15 9.09
C GLU A 308 -3.63 -6.93 8.41
N TRP A 309 -3.42 -7.40 7.19
CA TRP A 309 -4.38 -8.25 6.51
C TRP A 309 -4.59 -9.58 7.24
N LYS A 310 -3.53 -10.23 7.74
CA LYS A 310 -3.61 -11.51 8.48
C LYS A 310 -4.39 -11.35 9.79
N GLU A 311 -4.24 -10.21 10.48
CA GLU A 311 -4.90 -9.91 11.77
C GLU A 311 -6.36 -9.48 11.58
N HIS A 312 -6.64 -8.64 10.59
CA HIS A 312 -7.96 -8.01 10.39
C HIS A 312 -8.81 -8.65 9.30
N ARG A 313 -8.33 -9.73 8.67
CA ARG A 313 -9.11 -10.44 7.65
C ARG A 313 -10.42 -10.97 8.27
N ASN A 314 -11.52 -10.79 7.54
CA ASN A 314 -12.78 -11.43 7.89
C ASN A 314 -12.61 -12.95 7.78
N LYS A 315 -12.47 -13.64 8.92
CA LYS A 315 -12.20 -15.08 8.98
C LYS A 315 -13.25 -15.90 8.23
N ALA A 316 -14.53 -15.58 8.42
CA ALA A 316 -15.61 -16.29 7.75
C ALA A 316 -15.55 -16.14 6.22
N ARG A 317 -15.25 -14.93 5.73
CA ARG A 317 -15.07 -14.68 4.29
C ARG A 317 -13.84 -15.39 3.73
N TYR A 318 -12.79 -15.48 4.53
CA TYR A 318 -11.55 -16.17 4.15
C TYR A 318 -11.73 -17.68 4.13
N GLU A 319 -12.37 -18.26 5.14
CA GLU A 319 -12.67 -19.69 5.25
C GLU A 319 -13.61 -20.14 4.12
N ASN A 320 -14.67 -19.39 3.84
CA ASN A 320 -15.55 -19.63 2.68
C ASN A 320 -14.79 -19.53 1.34
N ASN A 321 -13.77 -18.68 1.26
CA ASN A 321 -12.93 -18.56 0.08
C ASN A 321 -11.97 -19.75 -0.05
N LEU A 322 -11.39 -20.26 1.04
CA LEU A 322 -10.51 -21.43 1.02
C LEU A 322 -11.29 -22.70 0.65
N GLU A 323 -12.49 -22.92 1.21
CA GLU A 323 -13.35 -24.02 0.81
C GLU A 323 -13.72 -23.95 -0.68
N GLY A 324 -13.93 -22.75 -1.20
CA GLY A 324 -14.17 -22.52 -2.64
C GLY A 324 -12.95 -22.85 -3.49
N LEU A 325 -11.73 -22.52 -3.01
CA LEU A 325 -10.47 -22.81 -3.70
C LEU A 325 -10.20 -24.33 -3.81
N GLU A 326 -10.49 -25.07 -2.76
CA GLU A 326 -10.33 -26.52 -2.76
C GLU A 326 -11.33 -27.23 -3.69
N LYS A 327 -12.53 -26.63 -3.86
CA LYS A 327 -13.61 -27.19 -4.67
C LYS A 327 -13.52 -26.81 -6.14
N ASP A 328 -13.13 -25.59 -6.47
CA ASP A 328 -13.10 -25.08 -7.84
C ASP A 328 -12.13 -23.90 -8.01
N LYS A 329 -10.89 -24.18 -8.41
CA LYS A 329 -9.85 -23.17 -8.60
C LYS A 329 -10.19 -22.10 -9.65
N GLU A 330 -11.02 -22.45 -10.64
CA GLU A 330 -11.38 -21.55 -11.74
C GLU A 330 -12.39 -20.49 -11.32
N LYS A 331 -13.17 -20.76 -10.26
CA LYS A 331 -14.15 -19.83 -9.67
C LYS A 331 -13.62 -19.03 -8.49
N PHE A 332 -12.30 -19.07 -8.31
CA PHE A 332 -11.66 -18.42 -7.20
C PHE A 332 -11.28 -16.96 -7.52
N TYR A 333 -12.13 -16.04 -7.14
CA TYR A 333 -11.93 -14.58 -7.25
C TYR A 333 -12.72 -13.85 -6.16
N ASP A 334 -12.37 -12.58 -5.90
CA ASP A 334 -13.19 -11.73 -5.05
C ASP A 334 -14.50 -11.36 -5.75
N SER A 335 -15.51 -12.18 -5.51
CA SER A 335 -16.81 -12.05 -6.16
C SER A 335 -17.52 -10.72 -5.87
N LYS A 336 -17.33 -10.13 -4.66
CA LYS A 336 -17.90 -8.82 -4.32
C LYS A 336 -17.26 -7.71 -5.14
N ASN A 337 -15.92 -7.68 -5.21
CA ASN A 337 -15.22 -6.68 -6.02
C ASN A 337 -15.48 -6.87 -7.52
N MET A 338 -15.56 -8.12 -7.99
CA MET A 338 -15.89 -8.42 -9.39
C MET A 338 -17.29 -7.93 -9.76
N MET A 339 -18.27 -8.19 -8.91
CA MET A 339 -19.64 -7.65 -9.08
C MET A 339 -19.62 -6.11 -9.14
N HIS A 340 -18.86 -5.44 -8.28
CA HIS A 340 -18.73 -3.98 -8.31
C HIS A 340 -18.11 -3.45 -9.61
N CYS A 341 -17.15 -4.19 -10.21
CA CYS A 341 -16.59 -3.82 -11.52
C CYS A 341 -17.69 -3.77 -12.60
N PHE A 342 -18.49 -4.83 -12.70
CA PHE A 342 -19.58 -4.89 -13.68
C PHE A 342 -20.59 -3.77 -13.45
N ARG A 343 -21.03 -3.57 -12.21
CA ARG A 343 -21.96 -2.48 -11.87
C ARG A 343 -21.44 -1.10 -12.30
N LEU A 344 -20.20 -0.79 -11.94
CA LEU A 344 -19.63 0.53 -12.25
C LEU A 344 -19.42 0.77 -13.75
N LEU A 345 -19.00 -0.26 -14.48
CA LEU A 345 -18.88 -0.15 -15.94
C LEU A 345 -20.26 0.03 -16.60
N SER A 346 -21.28 -0.71 -16.15
CA SER A 346 -22.67 -0.55 -16.63
C SER A 346 -23.20 0.84 -16.35
N MET A 347 -23.00 1.35 -15.13
CA MET A 347 -23.43 2.71 -14.77
C MET A 347 -22.68 3.77 -15.58
N CYS A 348 -21.39 3.57 -15.87
CA CYS A 348 -20.63 4.49 -16.73
C CYS A 348 -21.21 4.55 -18.16
N ILE A 349 -21.60 3.41 -18.72
CA ILE A 349 -22.25 3.33 -20.02
C ILE A 349 -23.60 4.07 -19.98
N GLU A 350 -24.41 3.84 -18.95
CA GLU A 350 -25.71 4.50 -18.78
C GLU A 350 -25.58 6.02 -18.71
N VAL A 351 -24.59 6.51 -17.97
CA VAL A 351 -24.26 7.95 -17.93
C VAL A 351 -23.83 8.45 -19.30
N ALA A 352 -22.97 7.73 -20.02
CA ALA A 352 -22.50 8.13 -21.35
C ALA A 352 -23.64 8.16 -22.39
N GLU A 353 -24.58 7.23 -22.29
CA GLU A 353 -25.79 7.17 -23.12
C GLU A 353 -26.86 8.21 -22.71
N GLY A 354 -26.62 9.05 -21.70
CA GLY A 354 -27.53 10.09 -21.23
C GLY A 354 -28.70 9.59 -20.37
N LYS A 355 -28.63 8.36 -19.86
CA LYS A 355 -29.69 7.77 -19.01
C LYS A 355 -29.59 8.22 -17.53
N GLY A 356 -28.55 8.99 -17.18
CA GLY A 356 -28.29 9.39 -15.81
C GLY A 356 -27.66 8.29 -14.95
N ILE A 357 -27.71 8.46 -13.62
CA ILE A 357 -27.18 7.49 -12.65
C ILE A 357 -28.33 6.63 -12.13
N LEU A 358 -28.35 5.36 -12.53
CA LEU A 358 -29.36 4.40 -12.12
C LEU A 358 -28.81 3.57 -10.95
N ILE A 359 -29.25 3.92 -9.70
CA ILE A 359 -28.77 3.28 -8.47
C ILE A 359 -29.36 1.89 -8.29
N ASP A 360 -30.71 1.79 -8.32
CA ASP A 360 -31.38 0.52 -8.16
C ASP A 360 -31.20 -0.37 -9.39
N ARG A 361 -30.53 -1.51 -9.18
CA ARG A 361 -30.23 -2.48 -10.24
C ARG A 361 -31.28 -3.58 -10.39
N THR A 362 -32.35 -3.55 -9.58
CA THR A 362 -33.32 -4.64 -9.46
C THR A 362 -33.91 -5.08 -10.80
N HIS A 363 -34.22 -4.12 -11.68
CA HIS A 363 -34.81 -4.38 -12.98
C HIS A 363 -33.84 -4.17 -14.16
N ILE A 364 -32.54 -4.01 -13.91
CA ILE A 364 -31.52 -3.74 -14.92
C ILE A 364 -30.64 -4.96 -15.15
N ASP A 365 -29.76 -5.26 -14.19
CA ASP A 365 -28.78 -6.32 -14.29
C ASP A 365 -28.53 -7.05 -12.95
N ARG A 366 -29.41 -6.87 -11.97
CA ARG A 366 -29.30 -7.46 -10.63
C ARG A 366 -29.03 -8.96 -10.66
N ASP A 367 -29.78 -9.71 -11.46
CA ASP A 367 -29.62 -11.16 -11.50
C ASP A 367 -28.23 -11.57 -11.95
N PHE A 368 -27.69 -10.92 -12.99
CA PHE A 368 -26.32 -11.14 -13.42
C PHE A 368 -25.31 -10.72 -12.33
N LEU A 369 -25.50 -9.57 -11.68
CA LEU A 369 -24.63 -9.13 -10.59
C LEU A 369 -24.62 -10.13 -9.42
N MET A 370 -25.79 -10.67 -9.07
CA MET A 370 -25.91 -11.69 -8.03
C MET A 370 -25.29 -13.04 -8.47
N ASP A 371 -25.39 -13.40 -9.73
CA ASP A 371 -24.73 -14.59 -10.29
C ASP A 371 -23.19 -14.48 -10.21
N VAL A 372 -22.64 -13.29 -10.50
CA VAL A 372 -21.21 -12.99 -10.28
C VAL A 372 -20.85 -13.11 -8.80
N ARG A 373 -21.66 -12.51 -7.91
CA ARG A 373 -21.44 -12.56 -6.46
C ARG A 373 -21.46 -13.99 -5.94
N ASN A 374 -22.32 -14.83 -6.47
CA ASN A 374 -22.50 -16.23 -6.11
C ASN A 374 -21.54 -17.18 -6.85
N ARG A 375 -20.57 -16.64 -7.61
CA ARG A 375 -19.54 -17.40 -8.33
C ARG A 375 -20.09 -18.43 -9.31
N LYS A 376 -21.15 -18.10 -10.04
CA LYS A 376 -21.67 -18.98 -11.10
C LYS A 376 -20.72 -19.08 -12.29
N TYR A 377 -19.93 -18.04 -12.55
CA TYR A 377 -18.97 -17.93 -13.66
C TYR A 377 -17.55 -18.22 -13.20
N THR A 378 -16.70 -18.69 -14.10
CA THR A 378 -15.25 -18.75 -13.88
C THR A 378 -14.62 -17.36 -13.97
N TYR A 379 -13.39 -17.23 -13.45
CA TYR A 379 -12.64 -15.99 -13.54
C TYR A 379 -12.40 -15.56 -14.99
N ASP A 380 -12.02 -16.52 -15.87
CA ASP A 380 -11.71 -16.24 -17.28
C ASP A 380 -12.96 -15.82 -18.07
N GLU A 381 -14.12 -16.46 -17.82
CA GLU A 381 -15.39 -16.03 -18.41
C GLU A 381 -15.75 -14.59 -18.02
N LEU A 382 -15.53 -14.21 -16.75
CA LEU A 382 -15.81 -12.85 -16.29
C LEU A 382 -14.82 -11.85 -16.86
N MET A 383 -13.54 -12.22 -17.01
CA MET A 383 -12.55 -11.35 -17.66
C MET A 383 -12.89 -11.10 -19.12
N GLY A 384 -13.35 -12.12 -19.86
CA GLY A 384 -13.87 -11.93 -21.22
C GLY A 384 -15.03 -10.94 -21.27
N LYS A 385 -16.04 -11.13 -20.41
CA LYS A 385 -17.19 -10.22 -20.31
C LYS A 385 -16.81 -8.80 -19.90
N LEU A 386 -15.81 -8.64 -19.01
CA LEU A 386 -15.31 -7.32 -18.60
C LEU A 386 -14.63 -6.58 -19.75
N LEU A 387 -13.85 -7.28 -20.57
CA LEU A 387 -13.20 -6.68 -21.74
C LEU A 387 -14.23 -6.22 -22.78
N GLU A 388 -15.27 -7.02 -23.04
CA GLU A 388 -16.40 -6.64 -23.92
C GLU A 388 -17.16 -5.41 -23.37
N LEU A 389 -17.46 -5.43 -22.06
CA LEU A 389 -18.16 -4.33 -21.41
C LEU A 389 -17.32 -3.04 -21.41
N LYS A 390 -16.01 -3.18 -21.21
CA LYS A 390 -15.06 -2.06 -21.28
C LYS A 390 -15.01 -1.47 -22.70
N ALA A 391 -14.92 -2.29 -23.74
CA ALA A 391 -14.93 -1.83 -25.11
C ALA A 391 -16.25 -1.09 -25.46
N ARG A 392 -17.40 -1.59 -24.96
CA ARG A 392 -18.69 -0.91 -25.07
C ARG A 392 -18.71 0.42 -24.33
N MET A 393 -18.12 0.49 -23.14
CA MET A 393 -17.99 1.73 -22.37
C MET A 393 -17.15 2.76 -23.13
N ASP A 394 -15.98 2.36 -23.65
CA ASP A 394 -15.08 3.25 -24.38
C ASP A 394 -15.81 3.87 -25.61
N LYS A 395 -16.57 3.06 -26.34
CA LYS A 395 -17.40 3.51 -27.46
C LYS A 395 -18.53 4.47 -27.01
N ALA A 396 -19.25 4.14 -25.95
CA ALA A 396 -20.32 4.99 -25.42
C ALA A 396 -19.78 6.36 -24.95
N ILE A 397 -18.59 6.39 -24.37
CA ILE A 397 -17.90 7.62 -23.96
C ILE A 397 -17.56 8.49 -25.19
N GLU A 398 -17.03 7.88 -26.25
CA GLU A 398 -16.68 8.58 -27.49
C GLU A 398 -17.91 9.21 -28.18
N GLU A 399 -19.03 8.49 -28.17
CA GLU A 399 -20.29 8.91 -28.79
C GLU A 399 -21.14 9.82 -27.87
N SER A 400 -20.73 10.07 -26.63
CA SER A 400 -21.52 10.77 -25.62
C SER A 400 -21.74 12.23 -25.91
N ALA A 401 -22.99 12.64 -25.87
CA ALA A 401 -23.43 14.03 -26.05
C ALA A 401 -23.59 14.81 -24.73
N ILE A 402 -23.25 14.22 -23.57
CA ILE A 402 -23.34 14.94 -22.31
C ILE A 402 -22.33 16.10 -22.24
N ARG A 403 -22.60 17.07 -21.36
CA ARG A 403 -21.74 18.26 -21.21
C ARG A 403 -20.29 17.90 -20.83
N ASP A 404 -19.34 18.71 -21.28
CA ASP A 404 -17.91 18.42 -21.08
C ASP A 404 -17.45 18.64 -19.65
N SER A 405 -17.93 19.70 -18.98
CA SER A 405 -17.49 20.10 -17.65
C SER A 405 -18.64 20.66 -16.81
N ILE A 406 -18.40 20.67 -15.50
CA ILE A 406 -19.30 21.27 -14.53
C ILE A 406 -19.17 22.79 -14.53
N ASP A 407 -20.29 23.47 -14.34
CA ASP A 407 -20.31 24.91 -14.09
C ASP A 407 -20.00 25.16 -12.59
N VAL A 408 -18.74 25.44 -12.30
CA VAL A 408 -18.25 25.66 -10.91
C VAL A 408 -18.86 26.94 -10.31
N GLU A 409 -19.12 27.98 -11.12
CA GLU A 409 -19.73 29.22 -10.65
C GLU A 409 -21.18 28.97 -10.23
N PHE A 410 -21.94 28.24 -11.03
CA PHE A 410 -23.29 27.79 -10.67
C PHE A 410 -23.30 27.00 -9.36
N VAL A 411 -22.38 26.02 -9.21
CA VAL A 411 -22.31 25.18 -7.98
C VAL A 411 -21.93 26.04 -6.76
N ASN A 412 -21.01 26.99 -6.92
CA ASN A 412 -20.64 27.90 -5.83
C ASN A 412 -21.83 28.77 -5.41
N ASN A 413 -22.57 29.34 -6.36
CA ASN A 413 -23.76 30.12 -6.08
C ASN A 413 -24.84 29.31 -5.39
N LEU A 414 -25.10 28.09 -5.85
CA LEU A 414 -26.03 27.14 -5.20
C LEU A 414 -25.62 26.85 -3.76
N LEU A 415 -24.32 26.62 -3.48
CA LEU A 415 -23.80 26.43 -2.12
C LEU A 415 -24.05 27.67 -1.23
N LEU A 416 -23.77 28.86 -1.75
CA LEU A 416 -23.98 30.11 -1.01
C LEU A 416 -25.45 30.33 -0.70
N ASP A 417 -26.33 30.08 -1.64
CA ASP A 417 -27.79 30.19 -1.44
C ASP A 417 -28.30 29.17 -0.42
N CYS A 418 -27.81 27.93 -0.46
CA CYS A 418 -28.12 26.90 0.55
C CYS A 418 -27.68 27.34 1.96
N ARG A 419 -26.49 27.87 2.10
CA ARG A 419 -25.96 28.37 3.39
C ARG A 419 -26.75 29.60 3.88
N LYS A 420 -27.09 30.51 2.99
CA LYS A 420 -27.93 31.69 3.31
C LYS A 420 -29.31 31.24 3.81
N TYR A 421 -29.98 30.36 3.06
CA TYR A 421 -31.29 29.85 3.45
C TYR A 421 -31.28 29.18 4.82
N PHE A 422 -30.23 28.44 5.16
CA PHE A 422 -30.10 27.77 6.47
C PHE A 422 -29.93 28.78 7.62
N ARG A 423 -29.27 29.93 7.36
CA ARG A 423 -29.04 30.98 8.35
C ARG A 423 -30.30 31.82 8.67
N GLU A 424 -31.18 31.92 7.71
CA GLU A 424 -32.40 32.76 7.81
C GLU A 424 -33.56 32.03 8.47
N LYS A 425 -33.42 30.74 8.76
CA LYS A 425 -34.41 29.92 9.48
C LYS A 425 -33.93 29.51 10.87
#